data_91a97732a90292789f04e9954e3260e9
#
_entry.id   91a97732a90292789f04e9954e3260e9
#
_cell.length_a   1.000
_cell.length_b   1.000
_cell.length_c   1.000
_cell.angle_alpha   90.00
_cell.angle_beta   90.00
_cell.angle_gamma   90.00
#
_symmetry.space_group_name_H-M   'P 1'
#
loop_
_entity.id
_entity.type
_entity.pdbx_description
1 polymer ?
#
loop_
_entity_poly.entity_id
_entity_poly.type
_entity_poly.pdbx_seq_one_letter_code
_entity_poly.pdbx_strand_id
1 'polypeptide(L)'
;MSDKFVFVYVPIQTVSYPSAAYGMLKPVIDRNKLTSELCDLNILLNKELSNSEFDDLYNWSAYAKSEITTKLKNKVVEIACKKLGNFNGWLAFSVFSFYNARIVNLLLRHMKDKQRNFKILLGGNGCSSSLAEFDNKEFGHYCLDNKLCDYVIFGEGEVALNELLKGNDTYPGINKSNFQQITNLDLLEFPDYKGIDWSAYVDPRLMITGSRGCVRKCTFCDIELSWPKFRYRSAENIVEEIKKNFYETGITQFEFTDSLINGSISNFDKFNKLLIEEKAKDSALADITYTGQFICRPQKQMPEQTYELMHNAGCTQITVGIESFSESIRDHMKKKFSNEDIDYHFEMCGRWSIPNILLLIIGYPTETEQDHQTNINALYKYKKYSDMGTIFMSRWGFTMHIYDGTPISAMKEELGIRDNNSNVHGDAVFNWISTKNPGLDLAERIRRRVELHEISHRLGYTMPNSRKELQTLLSIAKDYTKQKNLVAQ
;
A
#
# COMPACT_ATOMS: atom_id res chain seq x y z
N MET A 1 30.56 -10.24 20.81
CA MET A 1 29.13 -9.90 20.68
C MET A 1 28.78 -10.10 19.20
N SER A 2 27.65 -10.76 18.91
CA SER A 2 27.19 -10.87 17.51
C SER A 2 26.89 -9.48 16.96
N ASP A 3 27.20 -9.25 15.68
CA ASP A 3 26.84 -8.02 15.02
C ASP A 3 25.31 -7.88 14.99
N LYS A 4 24.82 -6.64 15.15
CA LYS A 4 23.39 -6.34 15.14
C LYS A 4 22.88 -6.07 13.73
N PHE A 5 21.62 -6.41 13.48
CA PHE A 5 20.88 -5.96 12.32
C PHE A 5 19.67 -5.15 12.82
N VAL A 6 19.76 -3.84 12.75
CA VAL A 6 18.68 -2.94 13.16
C VAL A 6 17.83 -2.64 11.94
N PHE A 7 16.61 -3.16 11.94
CA PHE A 7 15.61 -2.90 10.92
C PHE A 7 14.77 -1.68 11.32
N VAL A 8 14.80 -0.64 10.50
CA VAL A 8 14.11 0.63 10.76
C VAL A 8 12.82 0.67 9.96
N TYR A 9 11.68 0.61 10.65
CA TYR A 9 10.38 0.86 10.07
C TYR A 9 10.12 2.36 10.04
N VAL A 10 10.12 2.91 8.82
CA VAL A 10 10.17 4.36 8.60
C VAL A 10 8.76 4.95 8.57
N PRO A 11 8.48 6.08 9.25
CA PRO A 11 7.22 6.79 9.04
C PRO A 11 7.13 7.31 7.59
N ILE A 12 5.96 7.52 6.98
CA ILE A 12 4.69 7.50 7.67
C ILE A 12 3.98 6.22 7.27
N GLN A 13 3.64 5.46 8.27
CA GLN A 13 2.94 4.20 8.13
C GLN A 13 1.85 4.12 9.21
N THR A 14 1.10 3.03 9.24
CA THR A 14 0.15 2.79 10.31
C THR A 14 0.86 2.59 11.66
N VAL A 15 0.22 3.00 12.72
CA VAL A 15 0.59 2.65 14.11
C VAL A 15 -0.24 1.48 14.64
N SER A 16 -1.03 0.85 13.77
CA SER A 16 -1.94 -0.23 14.17
C SER A 16 -1.23 -1.56 14.33
N TYR A 17 -0.22 -1.83 13.51
CA TYR A 17 0.50 -3.11 13.49
C TYR A 17 1.95 -2.95 13.01
N PRO A 18 2.85 -3.92 13.34
CA PRO A 18 4.26 -3.85 12.97
C PRO A 18 4.50 -4.10 11.48
N SER A 19 5.72 -3.81 11.03
CA SER A 19 6.16 -4.03 9.66
C SER A 19 6.12 -5.50 9.25
N ALA A 20 5.36 -5.84 8.20
CA ALA A 20 5.41 -7.15 7.57
C ALA A 20 6.82 -7.52 7.08
N ALA A 21 7.52 -6.55 6.49
CA ALA A 21 8.88 -6.76 5.96
C ALA A 21 9.87 -7.16 7.06
N TYR A 22 9.73 -6.64 8.29
CA TYR A 22 10.55 -7.08 9.41
C TYR A 22 10.30 -8.55 9.72
N GLY A 23 9.03 -8.95 9.90
CA GLY A 23 8.68 -10.34 10.18
C GLY A 23 9.21 -11.31 9.12
N MET A 24 9.09 -10.95 7.85
CA MET A 24 9.55 -11.76 6.71
C MET A 24 11.07 -11.86 6.61
N LEU A 25 11.81 -10.80 6.95
CA LEU A 25 13.27 -10.77 6.82
C LEU A 25 13.99 -11.24 8.10
N LYS A 26 13.31 -11.22 9.26
CA LYS A 26 13.90 -11.65 10.53
C LYS A 26 14.48 -13.07 10.48
N PRO A 27 13.78 -14.11 9.94
CA PRO A 27 14.37 -15.45 9.83
C PRO A 27 15.64 -15.49 8.99
N VAL A 28 15.71 -14.69 7.93
CA VAL A 28 16.91 -14.56 7.08
C VAL A 28 18.08 -13.93 7.87
N ILE A 29 17.80 -12.91 8.66
CA ILE A 29 18.79 -12.22 9.50
C ILE A 29 19.34 -13.18 10.56
N ASP A 30 18.45 -13.84 11.28
CA ASP A 30 18.79 -14.74 12.39
C ASP A 30 19.58 -15.96 11.90
N ARG A 31 19.22 -16.53 10.72
CA ARG A 31 19.97 -17.62 10.07
C ARG A 31 21.41 -17.22 9.75
N ASN A 32 21.67 -15.96 9.43
CA ASN A 32 23.00 -15.43 9.20
C ASN A 32 23.71 -15.03 10.52
N LYS A 33 23.19 -15.47 11.68
CA LYS A 33 23.78 -15.31 13.02
C LYS A 33 23.93 -13.83 13.45
N LEU A 34 23.08 -12.95 12.93
CA LEU A 34 22.96 -11.56 13.35
C LEU A 34 21.84 -11.44 14.39
N THR A 35 21.97 -10.53 15.34
CA THR A 35 20.91 -10.22 16.28
C THR A 35 19.98 -9.20 15.65
N SER A 36 18.75 -9.62 15.28
CA SER A 36 17.74 -8.74 14.68
C SER A 36 17.05 -7.86 15.74
N GLU A 37 16.87 -6.59 15.44
CA GLU A 37 16.15 -5.61 16.27
C GLU A 37 15.23 -4.76 15.39
N LEU A 38 13.96 -4.61 15.79
CA LEU A 38 13.03 -3.69 15.15
C LEU A 38 13.14 -2.30 15.82
N CYS A 39 13.49 -1.29 15.05
CA CYS A 39 13.32 0.10 15.41
C CYS A 39 12.12 0.69 14.67
N ASP A 40 10.95 0.68 15.31
CA ASP A 40 9.75 1.29 14.74
C ASP A 40 9.77 2.81 15.00
N LEU A 41 10.30 3.57 14.03
CA LEU A 41 10.31 5.03 14.11
C LEU A 41 8.91 5.63 13.97
N ASN A 42 7.96 4.92 13.40
CA ASN A 42 6.59 5.37 13.26
C ASN A 42 5.90 5.47 14.63
N ILE A 43 5.99 4.41 15.44
CA ILE A 43 5.53 4.41 16.84
C ILE A 43 6.28 5.44 17.67
N LEU A 44 7.61 5.50 17.54
CA LEU A 44 8.44 6.40 18.32
C LEU A 44 8.09 7.87 18.06
N LEU A 45 8.03 8.28 16.79
CA LEU A 45 7.70 9.66 16.43
C LEU A 45 6.26 10.03 16.78
N ASN A 46 5.32 9.08 16.66
CA ASN A 46 3.93 9.30 17.08
C ASN A 46 3.82 9.58 18.59
N LYS A 47 4.70 8.98 19.41
CA LYS A 47 4.76 9.23 20.87
C LYS A 47 5.45 10.53 21.24
N GLU A 48 6.50 10.90 20.52
CA GLU A 48 7.42 12.02 20.90
C GLU A 48 7.02 13.36 20.24
N LEU A 49 6.27 13.34 19.15
CA LEU A 49 5.78 14.54 18.48
C LEU A 49 4.35 14.86 18.95
N SER A 50 4.02 16.15 18.97
CA SER A 50 2.61 16.54 19.10
C SER A 50 1.83 16.17 17.83
N ASN A 51 0.50 16.06 17.94
CA ASN A 51 -0.36 15.76 16.78
C ASN A 51 -0.12 16.74 15.62
N SER A 52 0.05 18.03 15.91
CA SER A 52 0.34 19.03 14.89
C SER A 52 1.71 18.81 14.22
N GLU A 53 2.75 18.49 15.00
CA GLU A 53 4.08 18.20 14.45
C GLU A 53 4.07 16.92 13.61
N PHE A 54 3.30 15.91 13.99
CA PHE A 54 3.15 14.68 13.22
C PHE A 54 2.35 14.92 11.92
N ASP A 55 1.29 15.73 11.97
CA ASP A 55 0.55 16.18 10.79
C ASP A 55 1.44 16.97 9.82
N ASP A 56 2.30 17.88 10.34
CA ASP A 56 3.24 18.63 9.52
C ASP A 56 4.28 17.71 8.86
N LEU A 57 4.78 16.72 9.60
CA LEU A 57 5.71 15.71 9.08
C LEU A 57 5.05 14.87 7.99
N TYR A 58 3.77 14.46 8.21
CA TYR A 58 2.97 13.75 7.22
C TYR A 58 2.81 14.56 5.93
N ASN A 59 2.36 15.80 6.04
CA ASN A 59 2.16 16.66 4.88
C ASN A 59 3.46 16.89 4.12
N TRP A 60 4.56 17.12 4.83
CA TRP A 60 5.87 17.29 4.21
C TRP A 60 6.33 16.01 3.47
N SER A 61 6.10 14.84 4.03
CA SER A 61 6.50 13.59 3.37
C SER A 61 5.63 13.28 2.16
N ALA A 62 4.33 13.64 2.22
CA ALA A 62 3.34 13.28 1.21
C ALA A 62 3.26 14.25 0.02
N TYR A 63 3.60 15.54 0.22
CA TYR A 63 3.38 16.58 -0.79
C TYR A 63 4.69 17.33 -1.11
N ALA A 64 5.08 17.28 -2.40
CA ALA A 64 6.37 17.79 -2.89
C ALA A 64 6.66 19.26 -2.52
N LYS A 65 5.64 20.12 -2.42
CA LYS A 65 5.79 21.55 -2.09
C LYS A 65 5.57 21.92 -0.63
N SER A 66 5.23 20.94 0.22
CA SER A 66 5.11 21.24 1.64
C SER A 66 6.49 21.36 2.27
N GLU A 67 6.61 22.31 3.17
CA GLU A 67 7.83 22.56 3.93
C GLU A 67 7.56 22.32 5.42
N ILE A 68 8.56 21.82 6.13
CA ILE A 68 8.56 21.79 7.58
C ILE A 68 9.73 22.61 8.12
N THR A 69 9.54 23.14 9.33
CA THR A 69 10.55 23.97 9.96
C THR A 69 11.85 23.20 10.21
N THR A 70 13.00 23.89 10.16
CA THR A 70 14.29 23.33 10.53
C THR A 70 14.25 22.75 11.96
N LYS A 71 13.48 23.38 12.86
CA LYS A 71 13.29 22.91 14.23
C LYS A 71 12.67 21.50 14.25
N LEU A 72 11.62 21.26 13.46
CA LEU A 72 10.96 19.95 13.40
C LEU A 72 11.86 18.91 12.74
N LYS A 73 12.58 19.27 11.65
CA LYS A 73 13.59 18.38 11.03
C LYS A 73 14.63 17.93 12.05
N ASN A 74 15.20 18.87 12.81
CA ASN A 74 16.21 18.56 13.84
C ASN A 74 15.64 17.69 14.95
N LYS A 75 14.41 17.95 15.42
CA LYS A 75 13.72 17.13 16.42
C LYS A 75 13.54 15.69 15.95
N VAL A 76 13.07 15.48 14.72
CA VAL A 76 12.92 14.13 14.12
C VAL A 76 14.27 13.41 14.07
N VAL A 77 15.32 14.09 13.62
CA VAL A 77 16.68 13.52 13.55
C VAL A 77 17.21 13.17 14.95
N GLU A 78 17.03 14.05 15.94
CA GLU A 78 17.47 13.81 17.31
C GLU A 78 16.80 12.58 17.92
N ILE A 79 15.47 12.49 17.80
CA ILE A 79 14.68 11.32 18.28
C ILE A 79 15.18 10.03 17.63
N ALA A 80 15.30 10.02 16.29
CA ALA A 80 15.77 8.85 15.56
C ALA A 80 17.20 8.46 15.95
N CYS A 81 18.15 9.41 15.97
CA CYS A 81 19.54 9.13 16.31
C CYS A 81 19.72 8.66 17.75
N LYS A 82 18.96 9.21 18.70
CA LYS A 82 18.95 8.76 20.09
C LYS A 82 18.53 7.29 20.21
N LYS A 83 17.49 6.87 19.46
CA LYS A 83 17.01 5.49 19.47
C LYS A 83 17.96 4.55 18.76
N LEU A 84 18.51 4.94 17.62
CA LEU A 84 19.42 4.10 16.82
C LEU A 84 20.75 3.86 17.51
N GLY A 85 21.32 4.88 18.17
CA GLY A 85 22.59 4.76 18.87
C GLY A 85 23.77 4.43 17.96
N ASN A 86 24.85 3.91 18.55
CA ASN A 86 26.02 3.38 17.83
C ASN A 86 26.17 1.89 18.13
N PHE A 87 26.38 1.08 17.08
CA PHE A 87 26.53 -0.37 17.17
C PHE A 87 27.36 -0.90 15.99
N ASN A 88 27.76 -2.17 16.06
CA ASN A 88 28.41 -2.85 14.93
C ASN A 88 27.38 -3.66 14.15
N GLY A 89 27.43 -3.63 12.80
CA GLY A 89 26.60 -4.46 11.97
C GLY A 89 25.85 -3.73 10.85
N TRP A 90 24.51 -3.80 10.82
CA TRP A 90 23.67 -3.30 9.74
C TRP A 90 22.55 -2.41 10.23
N LEU A 91 22.36 -1.27 9.58
CA LEU A 91 21.21 -0.38 9.73
C LEU A 91 20.39 -0.41 8.43
N ALA A 92 19.24 -1.07 8.47
CA ALA A 92 18.41 -1.29 7.30
C ALA A 92 17.14 -0.44 7.37
N PHE A 93 16.91 0.42 6.39
CA PHE A 93 15.70 1.24 6.27
C PHE A 93 14.69 0.60 5.33
N SER A 94 13.48 0.38 5.81
CA SER A 94 12.34 -0.04 4.99
C SER A 94 11.68 1.17 4.33
N VAL A 95 11.98 1.39 3.06
CA VAL A 95 11.39 2.46 2.23
C VAL A 95 10.19 1.88 1.51
N PHE A 96 9.02 1.84 2.15
CA PHE A 96 7.82 1.19 1.63
C PHE A 96 7.27 1.91 0.38
N SER A 97 7.26 3.24 0.42
CA SER A 97 6.74 4.09 -0.66
C SER A 97 7.55 5.38 -0.80
N PHE A 98 7.24 6.18 -1.81
CA PHE A 98 7.87 7.50 -1.98
C PHE A 98 7.64 8.45 -0.78
N TYR A 99 6.55 8.28 -0.02
CA TYR A 99 6.31 9.05 1.21
C TYR A 99 7.43 8.90 2.25
N ASN A 100 8.04 7.73 2.32
CA ASN A 100 9.13 7.48 3.26
C ASN A 100 10.47 8.06 2.81
N ALA A 101 10.66 8.25 1.50
CA ALA A 101 11.95 8.60 0.91
C ALA A 101 12.51 9.92 1.47
N ARG A 102 11.68 10.93 1.69
CA ARG A 102 12.11 12.23 2.25
C ARG A 102 12.63 12.12 3.67
N ILE A 103 11.95 11.36 4.52
CA ILE A 103 12.35 11.15 5.91
C ILE A 103 13.64 10.34 5.94
N VAL A 104 13.74 9.29 5.12
CA VAL A 104 14.97 8.50 4.97
C VAL A 104 16.13 9.38 4.50
N ASN A 105 15.93 10.18 3.45
CA ASN A 105 16.96 11.11 2.95
C ASN A 105 17.42 12.10 4.02
N LEU A 106 16.51 12.64 4.83
CA LEU A 106 16.84 13.52 5.96
C LEU A 106 17.76 12.83 6.96
N LEU A 107 17.44 11.60 7.37
CA LEU A 107 18.23 10.80 8.30
C LEU A 107 19.60 10.42 7.72
N LEU A 108 19.62 9.95 6.46
CA LEU A 108 20.86 9.55 5.79
C LEU A 108 21.84 10.71 5.61
N ARG A 109 21.34 11.88 5.20
CA ARG A 109 22.18 13.10 5.09
C ARG A 109 22.79 13.50 6.43
N HIS A 110 22.04 13.37 7.52
CA HIS A 110 22.55 13.62 8.85
C HIS A 110 23.63 12.62 9.29
N MET A 111 23.57 11.38 8.78
CA MET A 111 24.53 10.31 9.12
C MET A 111 25.74 10.27 8.17
N LYS A 112 25.70 10.93 7.01
CA LYS A 112 26.69 10.79 5.93
C LYS A 112 28.12 10.99 6.37
N ASP A 113 28.38 12.06 7.12
CA ASP A 113 29.74 12.47 7.51
C ASP A 113 30.12 12.05 8.94
N LYS A 114 29.30 11.19 9.56
CA LYS A 114 29.54 10.68 10.90
C LYS A 114 30.31 9.37 10.84
N GLN A 115 31.26 9.22 11.74
CA GLN A 115 31.96 7.95 11.95
C GLN A 115 30.93 6.92 12.47
N ARG A 116 30.81 5.78 11.75
CA ARG A 116 29.87 4.70 12.05
C ARG A 116 30.53 3.33 11.90
N ASN A 117 30.09 2.39 12.72
CA ASN A 117 30.56 1.01 12.70
C ASN A 117 29.54 0.06 12.06
N PHE A 118 28.52 0.59 11.38
CA PHE A 118 27.48 -0.17 10.70
C PHE A 118 27.39 0.20 9.21
N LYS A 119 26.96 -0.75 8.42
CA LYS A 119 26.61 -0.55 7.02
C LYS A 119 25.14 -0.12 6.92
N ILE A 120 24.84 0.79 6.00
CA ILE A 120 23.47 1.24 5.71
C ILE A 120 22.93 0.48 4.51
N LEU A 121 21.79 -0.15 4.70
CA LEU A 121 21.02 -0.86 3.68
C LEU A 121 19.65 -0.19 3.49
N LEU A 122 19.24 0.01 2.24
CA LEU A 122 17.88 0.41 1.89
C LEU A 122 17.16 -0.76 1.22
N GLY A 123 15.86 -0.88 1.44
CA GLY A 123 15.01 -1.84 0.76
C GLY A 123 13.55 -1.42 0.79
N GLY A 124 12.74 -2.05 -0.06
CA GLY A 124 11.32 -1.78 -0.21
C GLY A 124 11.00 -1.02 -1.50
N ASN A 125 9.72 -1.01 -1.87
CA ASN A 125 9.24 -0.54 -3.17
C ASN A 125 9.52 0.96 -3.42
N GLY A 126 9.59 1.76 -2.35
CA GLY A 126 9.94 3.18 -2.43
C GLY A 126 11.36 3.45 -2.93
N CYS A 127 12.26 2.46 -2.88
CA CYS A 127 13.59 2.60 -3.48
C CYS A 127 13.55 2.73 -5.00
N SER A 128 12.51 2.18 -5.65
CA SER A 128 12.27 2.30 -7.10
C SER A 128 11.44 3.53 -7.49
N SER A 129 11.02 4.35 -6.54
CA SER A 129 10.25 5.57 -6.82
C SER A 129 11.16 6.69 -7.30
N SER A 130 10.80 7.32 -8.42
CA SER A 130 11.50 8.49 -8.96
C SER A 130 10.77 9.77 -8.57
N LEU A 131 11.48 10.73 -7.99
CA LEU A 131 10.95 12.03 -7.63
C LEU A 131 11.86 13.15 -8.16
N ALA A 132 11.27 14.29 -8.53
CA ALA A 132 12.01 15.44 -9.05
C ALA A 132 13.08 15.95 -8.07
N GLU A 133 12.83 15.85 -6.76
CA GLU A 133 13.80 16.25 -5.72
C GLU A 133 15.01 15.31 -5.59
N PHE A 134 14.97 14.14 -6.24
CA PHE A 134 16.05 13.17 -6.32
C PHE A 134 16.60 13.06 -7.75
N ASP A 135 16.68 14.20 -8.46
CA ASP A 135 17.19 14.31 -9.83
C ASP A 135 16.41 13.44 -10.84
N ASN A 136 15.14 13.16 -10.60
CA ASN A 136 14.30 12.21 -11.35
C ASN A 136 14.87 10.79 -11.45
N LYS A 137 15.77 10.42 -10.52
CA LYS A 137 16.28 9.07 -10.36
C LYS A 137 15.41 8.26 -9.40
N GLU A 138 15.46 6.94 -9.52
CA GLU A 138 14.99 6.04 -8.47
C GLU A 138 15.71 6.38 -7.16
N PHE A 139 14.97 6.50 -6.05
CA PHE A 139 15.52 6.94 -4.77
C PHE A 139 16.72 6.10 -4.30
N GLY A 140 16.66 4.78 -4.53
CA GLY A 140 17.79 3.90 -4.20
C GLY A 140 19.07 4.26 -4.96
N HIS A 141 18.98 4.50 -6.27
CA HIS A 141 20.13 4.91 -7.08
C HIS A 141 20.63 6.31 -6.71
N TYR A 142 19.72 7.24 -6.42
CA TYR A 142 20.11 8.55 -5.90
C TYR A 142 20.91 8.43 -4.61
N CYS A 143 20.52 7.56 -3.67
CA CYS A 143 21.24 7.35 -2.42
C CYS A 143 22.62 6.73 -2.64
N LEU A 144 22.78 5.77 -3.57
CA LEU A 144 24.07 5.19 -3.93
C LEU A 144 25.01 6.22 -4.56
N ASP A 145 24.55 6.97 -5.56
CA ASP A 145 25.33 7.99 -6.25
C ASP A 145 25.83 9.09 -5.29
N ASN A 146 25.01 9.45 -4.30
CA ASN A 146 25.34 10.44 -3.30
C ASN A 146 26.09 9.86 -2.08
N LYS A 147 26.43 8.57 -2.07
CA LYS A 147 27.10 7.86 -0.97
C LYS A 147 26.36 8.00 0.38
N LEU A 148 25.03 7.96 0.32
CA LEU A 148 24.16 8.06 1.49
C LEU A 148 23.91 6.68 2.13
N CYS A 149 24.06 5.60 1.37
CA CYS A 149 23.97 4.22 1.84
C CYS A 149 25.07 3.36 1.22
N ASP A 150 25.28 2.18 1.81
CA ASP A 150 26.26 1.22 1.32
C ASP A 150 25.63 0.23 0.32
N TYR A 151 24.36 -0.12 0.55
CA TYR A 151 23.63 -1.06 -0.28
C TYR A 151 22.16 -0.67 -0.45
N VAL A 152 21.58 -1.10 -1.58
CA VAL A 152 20.14 -1.03 -1.85
C VAL A 152 19.69 -2.40 -2.37
N ILE A 153 18.58 -2.93 -1.83
CA ILE A 153 17.92 -4.11 -2.37
C ILE A 153 16.65 -3.65 -3.10
N PHE A 154 16.62 -3.89 -4.41
CA PHE A 154 15.46 -3.71 -5.28
C PHE A 154 14.69 -5.02 -5.42
N GLY A 155 13.35 -4.94 -5.44
CA GLY A 155 12.49 -6.12 -5.60
C GLY A 155 12.32 -6.93 -4.32
N GLU A 156 12.34 -8.28 -4.47
CA GLU A 156 12.08 -9.20 -3.36
C GLU A 156 13.30 -9.38 -2.46
N GLY A 157 13.16 -9.07 -1.18
CA GLY A 157 14.29 -8.91 -0.27
C GLY A 157 14.87 -10.21 0.30
N GLU A 158 14.10 -11.30 0.39
CA GLU A 158 14.45 -12.47 1.19
C GLU A 158 15.72 -13.17 0.69
N VAL A 159 15.81 -13.42 -0.61
CA VAL A 159 16.97 -14.07 -1.20
C VAL A 159 18.14 -13.09 -1.35
N ALA A 160 17.85 -11.88 -1.82
CA ALA A 160 18.89 -10.87 -2.03
C ALA A 160 19.57 -10.47 -0.70
N LEU A 161 18.81 -10.32 0.39
CA LEU A 161 19.39 -10.06 1.72
C LEU A 161 20.27 -11.22 2.19
N ASN A 162 19.81 -12.47 2.02
CA ASN A 162 20.61 -13.64 2.38
C ASN A 162 21.94 -13.69 1.64
N GLU A 163 21.93 -13.42 0.33
CA GLU A 163 23.15 -13.39 -0.50
C GLU A 163 24.07 -12.23 -0.09
N LEU A 164 23.51 -11.04 0.18
CA LEU A 164 24.29 -9.89 0.66
C LEU A 164 24.98 -10.21 2.00
N LEU A 165 24.25 -10.81 2.95
CA LEU A 165 24.80 -11.15 4.27
C LEU A 165 25.89 -12.26 4.20
N LYS A 166 25.87 -13.11 3.16
CA LYS A 166 26.94 -14.06 2.86
C LYS A 166 28.14 -13.44 2.13
N GLY A 167 28.08 -12.15 1.78
CA GLY A 167 29.14 -11.43 1.09
C GLY A 167 29.02 -11.44 -0.45
N ASN A 168 27.91 -11.94 -1.01
CA ASN A 168 27.63 -11.89 -2.45
C ASN A 168 26.85 -10.62 -2.80
N ASP A 169 27.53 -9.50 -2.93
CA ASP A 169 26.94 -8.19 -3.25
C ASP A 169 26.68 -7.99 -4.77
N THR A 170 27.05 -8.97 -5.60
CA THR A 170 26.76 -8.96 -7.05
C THR A 170 25.44 -9.64 -7.42
N TYR A 171 24.74 -10.22 -6.45
CA TYR A 171 23.44 -10.88 -6.67
C TYR A 171 22.41 -9.92 -7.30
N PRO A 172 21.60 -10.40 -8.28
CA PRO A 172 20.57 -9.56 -8.93
C PRO A 172 19.63 -8.89 -7.92
N GLY A 173 19.38 -7.59 -8.11
CA GLY A 173 18.60 -6.77 -7.18
C GLY A 173 19.43 -6.05 -6.13
N ILE A 174 20.70 -6.40 -5.91
CA ILE A 174 21.59 -5.64 -5.03
C ILE A 174 22.25 -4.52 -5.84
N ASN A 175 21.99 -3.27 -5.45
CA ASN A 175 22.47 -2.04 -6.08
C ASN A 175 22.05 -1.86 -7.56
N LYS A 176 21.17 -2.70 -8.07
CA LYS A 176 20.68 -2.70 -9.46
C LYS A 176 19.21 -3.09 -9.49
N SER A 177 18.42 -2.44 -10.34
CA SER A 177 16.97 -2.69 -10.47
C SER A 177 16.61 -4.01 -11.19
N ASN A 178 17.60 -4.81 -11.62
CA ASN A 178 17.41 -6.09 -12.33
C ASN A 178 17.23 -7.27 -11.38
N PHE A 179 16.24 -7.23 -10.51
CA PHE A 179 15.98 -8.31 -9.54
C PHE A 179 15.36 -9.56 -10.19
N GLN A 180 15.53 -10.69 -9.50
CA GLN A 180 14.88 -11.95 -9.85
C GLN A 180 13.68 -12.19 -8.95
N GLN A 181 12.56 -12.63 -9.55
CA GLN A 181 11.39 -13.03 -8.79
C GLN A 181 11.54 -14.43 -8.19
N ILE A 182 11.16 -14.59 -6.94
CA ILE A 182 11.07 -15.89 -6.28
C ILE A 182 9.92 -16.67 -6.93
N THR A 183 10.21 -17.77 -7.58
CA THR A 183 9.23 -18.54 -8.36
C THR A 183 8.28 -19.36 -7.49
N ASN A 184 8.80 -19.99 -6.44
CA ASN A 184 8.02 -20.78 -5.49
C ASN A 184 8.04 -20.10 -4.12
N LEU A 185 6.90 -19.53 -3.74
CA LEU A 185 6.76 -18.80 -2.48
C LEU A 185 6.67 -19.73 -1.26
N ASP A 186 6.36 -21.01 -1.43
CA ASP A 186 6.34 -22.00 -0.33
C ASP A 186 7.73 -22.32 0.21
N LEU A 187 8.79 -21.96 -0.52
CA LEU A 187 10.18 -22.13 -0.08
C LEU A 187 10.65 -21.01 0.86
N LEU A 188 9.86 -19.95 1.01
CA LEU A 188 10.18 -18.88 1.95
C LEU A 188 9.96 -19.34 3.38
N GLU A 189 10.83 -18.88 4.27
CA GLU A 189 10.64 -19.08 5.70
C GLU A 189 9.40 -18.32 6.18
N PHE A 190 8.70 -18.90 7.14
CA PHE A 190 7.55 -18.20 7.75
C PHE A 190 8.03 -16.97 8.50
N PRO A 191 7.30 -15.85 8.41
CA PRO A 191 7.60 -14.66 9.19
C PRO A 191 7.76 -14.96 10.68
N ASP A 192 8.68 -14.29 11.34
CA ASP A 192 8.92 -14.37 12.78
C ASP A 192 8.70 -13.00 13.41
N TYR A 193 7.78 -12.95 14.36
CA TYR A 193 7.41 -11.75 15.09
C TYR A 193 7.82 -11.81 16.56
N LYS A 194 8.71 -12.72 16.95
CA LYS A 194 9.23 -12.80 18.31
C LYS A 194 9.95 -11.53 18.74
N GLY A 195 9.67 -11.08 19.95
CA GLY A 195 10.30 -9.90 20.53
C GLY A 195 9.62 -8.58 20.15
N ILE A 196 8.51 -8.60 19.41
CA ILE A 196 7.70 -7.41 19.18
C ILE A 196 6.87 -7.11 20.43
N ASP A 197 6.93 -5.85 20.87
CA ASP A 197 6.03 -5.33 21.91
C ASP A 197 4.67 -4.99 21.29
N TRP A 198 3.75 -5.94 21.31
CA TRP A 198 2.41 -5.79 20.76
C TRP A 198 1.57 -4.73 21.44
N SER A 199 1.88 -4.36 22.70
CA SER A 199 1.18 -3.30 23.42
C SER A 199 1.43 -1.90 22.87
N ALA A 200 2.46 -1.75 22.05
CA ALA A 200 2.79 -0.50 21.38
C ALA A 200 1.85 -0.19 20.20
N TYR A 201 1.09 -1.17 19.71
CA TYR A 201 0.24 -1.06 18.53
C TYR A 201 -1.24 -0.94 18.91
N VAL A 202 -1.98 -0.12 18.14
CA VAL A 202 -3.40 0.21 18.44
C VAL A 202 -4.34 -0.95 18.11
N ASP A 203 -4.04 -1.70 17.05
CA ASP A 203 -4.86 -2.81 16.55
C ASP A 203 -3.95 -3.96 16.10
N PRO A 204 -3.43 -4.73 17.08
CA PRO A 204 -2.43 -5.77 16.82
C PRO A 204 -2.96 -6.82 15.86
N ARG A 205 -2.28 -6.97 14.71
CA ARG A 205 -2.57 -8.01 13.72
C ARG A 205 -1.31 -8.52 13.06
N LEU A 206 -1.34 -9.75 12.63
CA LEU A 206 -0.25 -10.39 11.90
C LEU A 206 -0.44 -10.22 10.39
N MET A 207 0.63 -9.78 9.75
CA MET A 207 0.63 -9.65 8.30
C MET A 207 1.06 -10.98 7.68
N ILE A 208 0.31 -11.41 6.67
CA ILE A 208 0.56 -12.66 5.94
C ILE A 208 0.63 -12.38 4.44
N THR A 209 1.52 -13.04 3.74
CA THR A 209 1.62 -12.95 2.28
C THR A 209 1.24 -14.30 1.67
N GLY A 210 0.05 -14.39 1.10
CA GLY A 210 -0.43 -15.58 0.40
C GLY A 210 -0.07 -15.58 -1.08
N SER A 211 0.07 -14.39 -1.69
CA SER A 211 0.42 -14.24 -3.10
C SER A 211 1.21 -12.96 -3.38
N ARG A 212 1.87 -12.90 -4.54
CA ARG A 212 2.53 -11.71 -5.08
C ARG A 212 2.11 -11.49 -6.52
N GLY A 213 1.86 -10.23 -6.86
CA GLY A 213 1.36 -9.83 -8.18
C GLY A 213 -0.15 -9.92 -8.30
N CYS A 214 -0.65 -9.79 -9.51
CA CYS A 214 -2.09 -9.79 -9.80
C CYS A 214 -2.39 -10.55 -11.09
N VAL A 215 -3.55 -11.22 -11.14
CA VAL A 215 -4.05 -11.89 -12.37
C VAL A 215 -4.67 -10.90 -13.37
N ARG A 216 -4.82 -9.63 -12.98
CA ARG A 216 -5.33 -8.55 -13.84
C ARG A 216 -4.18 -7.64 -14.27
N LYS A 217 -4.36 -7.00 -15.42
CA LYS A 217 -3.45 -6.00 -15.99
C LYS A 217 -4.23 -4.71 -16.21
N CYS A 218 -4.66 -4.12 -15.10
CA CYS A 218 -5.41 -2.86 -15.14
C CYS A 218 -4.52 -1.73 -15.65
N THR A 219 -5.07 -0.85 -16.50
CA THR A 219 -4.27 0.17 -17.19
C THR A 219 -3.58 1.16 -16.24
N PHE A 220 -4.17 1.43 -15.09
CA PHE A 220 -3.68 2.40 -14.10
C PHE A 220 -2.74 1.80 -13.04
N CYS A 221 -2.62 0.46 -12.97
CA CYS A 221 -2.01 -0.22 -11.84
C CYS A 221 -0.51 -0.43 -12.04
N ASP A 222 0.27 -0.15 -11.01
CA ASP A 222 1.72 -0.27 -10.96
C ASP A 222 2.22 -1.63 -10.43
N ILE A 223 1.31 -2.52 -10.00
CA ILE A 223 1.65 -3.82 -9.42
C ILE A 223 2.54 -4.66 -10.34
N GLU A 224 2.32 -4.58 -11.65
CA GLU A 224 3.10 -5.31 -12.65
C GLU A 224 4.57 -4.86 -12.69
N LEU A 225 4.87 -3.62 -12.27
CA LEU A 225 6.24 -3.09 -12.20
C LEU A 225 7.05 -3.79 -11.10
N SER A 226 6.42 -4.04 -9.96
CA SER A 226 7.05 -4.72 -8.82
C SER A 226 6.96 -6.24 -8.95
N TRP A 227 5.81 -6.76 -9.42
CA TRP A 227 5.55 -8.20 -9.55
C TRP A 227 4.92 -8.53 -10.91
N PRO A 228 5.74 -8.69 -11.96
CA PRO A 228 5.28 -8.97 -13.32
C PRO A 228 4.47 -10.27 -13.48
N LYS A 229 4.66 -11.24 -12.57
CA LYS A 229 3.96 -12.53 -12.59
C LYS A 229 3.18 -12.73 -11.31
N PHE A 230 1.93 -13.18 -11.44
CA PHE A 230 1.16 -13.65 -10.31
C PHE A 230 1.70 -15.00 -9.82
N ARG A 231 2.01 -15.11 -8.54
CA ARG A 231 2.46 -16.31 -7.85
C ARG A 231 1.75 -16.40 -6.50
N TYR A 232 1.46 -17.58 -6.05
CA TYR A 232 0.79 -17.80 -4.77
C TYR A 232 1.40 -18.97 -4.02
N ARG A 233 1.24 -18.95 -2.71
CA ARG A 233 1.59 -20.04 -1.79
C ARG A 233 0.47 -21.06 -1.75
N SER A 234 0.81 -22.31 -1.49
CA SER A 234 -0.20 -23.33 -1.25
C SER A 234 -1.07 -22.99 -0.04
N ALA A 235 -2.30 -23.45 -0.08
CA ALA A 235 -3.25 -23.28 1.01
C ALA A 235 -2.71 -23.87 2.33
N GLU A 236 -2.06 -25.03 2.24
CA GLU A 236 -1.42 -25.72 3.37
C GLU A 236 -0.33 -24.86 4.00
N ASN A 237 0.55 -24.30 3.18
CA ASN A 237 1.66 -23.49 3.64
C ASN A 237 1.15 -22.22 4.36
N ILE A 238 0.06 -21.60 3.88
CA ILE A 238 -0.57 -20.42 4.49
C ILE A 238 -1.17 -20.80 5.85
N VAL A 239 -1.92 -21.90 5.94
CA VAL A 239 -2.56 -22.33 7.20
C VAL A 239 -1.51 -22.72 8.26
N GLU A 240 -0.43 -23.38 7.87
CA GLU A 240 0.67 -23.69 8.80
C GLU A 240 1.36 -22.43 9.35
N GLU A 241 1.55 -21.40 8.52
CA GLU A 241 2.07 -20.11 8.99
C GLU A 241 1.11 -19.45 10.00
N ILE A 242 -0.20 -19.44 9.70
CA ILE A 242 -1.22 -18.88 10.60
C ILE A 242 -1.15 -19.58 11.97
N LYS A 243 -1.14 -20.92 11.99
CA LYS A 243 -1.03 -21.71 13.22
C LYS A 243 0.25 -21.39 13.98
N LYS A 244 1.40 -21.46 13.31
CA LYS A 244 2.70 -21.14 13.92
C LYS A 244 2.69 -19.77 14.58
N ASN A 245 2.31 -18.75 13.84
CA ASN A 245 2.35 -17.38 14.33
C ASN A 245 1.32 -17.12 15.43
N PHE A 246 0.14 -17.75 15.38
CA PHE A 246 -0.83 -17.71 16.46
C PHE A 246 -0.27 -18.31 17.77
N TYR A 247 0.32 -19.50 17.72
CA TYR A 247 0.88 -20.13 18.91
C TYR A 247 2.10 -19.38 19.49
N GLU A 248 2.83 -18.67 18.65
CA GLU A 248 4.00 -17.89 19.09
C GLU A 248 3.61 -16.53 19.69
N THR A 249 2.50 -15.91 19.24
CA THR A 249 2.16 -14.53 19.59
C THR A 249 0.84 -14.37 20.33
N GLY A 250 -0.08 -15.31 20.20
CA GLY A 250 -1.46 -15.21 20.69
C GLY A 250 -2.36 -14.28 19.86
N ILE A 251 -1.85 -13.70 18.75
CA ILE A 251 -2.62 -12.79 17.89
C ILE A 251 -3.55 -13.61 16.99
N THR A 252 -4.85 -13.26 17.01
CA THR A 252 -5.90 -13.96 16.25
C THR A 252 -6.29 -13.26 14.95
N GLN A 253 -5.86 -12.02 14.75
CA GLN A 253 -6.19 -11.23 13.57
C GLN A 253 -5.07 -11.30 12.54
N PHE A 254 -5.40 -11.67 11.30
CA PHE A 254 -4.47 -11.77 10.18
C PHE A 254 -4.90 -10.84 9.04
N GLU A 255 -3.95 -10.10 8.46
CA GLU A 255 -4.19 -9.26 7.30
C GLU A 255 -3.30 -9.72 6.13
N PHE A 256 -3.94 -10.11 5.02
CA PHE A 256 -3.22 -10.44 3.81
C PHE A 256 -2.65 -9.19 3.15
N THR A 257 -1.32 -9.19 2.91
CA THR A 257 -0.62 -8.10 2.21
C THR A 257 -0.72 -8.21 0.68
N ASP A 258 -1.43 -9.20 0.21
CA ASP A 258 -1.62 -9.53 -1.20
C ASP A 258 -2.31 -8.40 -1.96
N SER A 259 -1.92 -8.17 -3.22
CA SER A 259 -2.68 -7.30 -4.12
C SER A 259 -4.07 -7.83 -4.44
N LEU A 260 -4.28 -9.14 -4.28
CA LEU A 260 -5.58 -9.82 -4.23
C LEU A 260 -5.42 -11.25 -3.68
N ILE A 261 -6.30 -11.65 -2.78
CA ILE A 261 -6.29 -13.00 -2.20
C ILE A 261 -7.08 -14.02 -3.05
N ASN A 262 -8.04 -13.56 -3.84
CA ASN A 262 -8.86 -14.41 -4.71
C ASN A 262 -8.33 -14.53 -6.14
N GLY A 263 -7.00 -14.48 -6.33
CA GLY A 263 -6.34 -14.65 -7.62
C GLY A 263 -6.51 -16.05 -8.19
N SER A 264 -6.31 -17.07 -7.35
CA SER A 264 -6.63 -18.47 -7.64
C SER A 264 -7.80 -18.91 -6.75
N ILE A 265 -9.00 -18.98 -7.31
CA ILE A 265 -10.22 -19.33 -6.54
C ILE A 265 -10.09 -20.73 -5.92
N SER A 266 -9.59 -21.72 -6.67
CA SER A 266 -9.44 -23.09 -6.15
C SER A 266 -8.49 -23.17 -4.97
N ASN A 267 -7.37 -22.42 -4.98
CA ASN A 267 -6.44 -22.36 -3.85
C ASN A 267 -7.04 -21.58 -2.68
N PHE A 268 -7.80 -20.52 -2.95
CA PHE A 268 -8.49 -19.73 -1.94
C PHE A 268 -9.60 -20.52 -1.24
N ASP A 269 -10.41 -21.27 -1.99
CA ASP A 269 -11.41 -22.19 -1.43
C ASP A 269 -10.75 -23.28 -0.57
N LYS A 270 -9.62 -23.83 -1.03
CA LYS A 270 -8.84 -24.81 -0.28
C LYS A 270 -8.30 -24.25 1.02
N PHE A 271 -7.77 -23.02 0.99
CA PHE A 271 -7.32 -22.30 2.18
C PHE A 271 -8.46 -22.17 3.22
N ASN A 272 -9.62 -21.68 2.79
CA ASN A 272 -10.76 -21.51 3.68
C ASN A 272 -11.23 -22.85 4.27
N LYS A 273 -11.31 -23.93 3.48
CA LYS A 273 -11.66 -25.27 3.95
C LYS A 273 -10.68 -25.77 4.99
N LEU A 274 -9.38 -25.68 4.72
CA LEU A 274 -8.35 -26.12 5.66
C LEU A 274 -8.39 -25.32 6.97
N LEU A 275 -8.60 -24.01 6.90
CA LEU A 275 -8.70 -23.19 8.10
C LEU A 275 -9.94 -23.58 8.95
N ILE A 276 -11.07 -23.84 8.32
CA ILE A 276 -12.28 -24.36 9.00
C ILE A 276 -11.98 -25.72 9.67
N GLU A 277 -11.32 -26.63 8.96
CA GLU A 277 -10.95 -27.95 9.48
C GLU A 277 -10.00 -27.84 10.68
N GLU A 278 -9.00 -26.97 10.64
CA GLU A 278 -8.06 -26.76 11.74
C GLU A 278 -8.76 -26.14 12.96
N LYS A 279 -9.66 -25.19 12.77
CA LYS A 279 -10.51 -24.62 13.85
C LYS A 279 -11.40 -25.68 14.50
N ALA A 280 -11.92 -26.62 13.72
CA ALA A 280 -12.72 -27.72 14.26
C ALA A 280 -11.91 -28.75 15.05
N LYS A 281 -10.62 -28.95 14.72
CA LYS A 281 -9.71 -29.84 15.44
C LYS A 281 -9.16 -29.19 16.70
N ASP A 282 -9.00 -27.89 16.72
CA ASP A 282 -8.36 -27.15 17.80
C ASP A 282 -9.14 -25.87 18.13
N SER A 283 -9.86 -25.92 19.25
CA SER A 283 -10.69 -24.78 19.70
C SER A 283 -9.89 -23.52 20.02
N ALA A 284 -8.59 -23.60 20.27
CA ALA A 284 -7.75 -22.41 20.44
C ALA A 284 -7.70 -21.53 19.18
N LEU A 285 -7.88 -22.13 18.00
CA LEU A 285 -7.88 -21.43 16.71
C LEU A 285 -9.25 -20.81 16.35
N ALA A 286 -10.29 -21.02 17.16
CA ALA A 286 -11.67 -20.64 16.83
C ALA A 286 -11.80 -19.14 16.48
N ASP A 287 -11.09 -18.29 17.22
CA ASP A 287 -11.16 -16.82 17.09
C ASP A 287 -10.25 -16.25 16.00
N ILE A 288 -9.54 -17.08 15.24
CA ILE A 288 -8.71 -16.63 14.14
C ILE A 288 -9.60 -15.99 13.07
N THR A 289 -9.23 -14.78 12.65
CA THR A 289 -9.90 -14.02 11.60
C THR A 289 -8.90 -13.53 10.57
N TYR A 290 -9.40 -13.21 9.37
CA TYR A 290 -8.55 -12.62 8.35
C TYR A 290 -9.27 -11.54 7.54
N THR A 291 -8.47 -10.65 6.96
CA THR A 291 -8.87 -9.63 6.00
C THR A 291 -7.94 -9.64 4.78
N GLY A 292 -8.35 -9.04 3.65
CA GLY A 292 -7.47 -8.94 2.49
C GLY A 292 -8.07 -8.18 1.32
N GLN A 293 -7.25 -7.97 0.28
CA GLN A 293 -7.69 -7.32 -0.94
C GLN A 293 -8.33 -8.31 -1.91
N PHE A 294 -9.33 -7.85 -2.63
CA PHE A 294 -10.23 -8.67 -3.42
C PHE A 294 -10.56 -8.02 -4.77
N ILE A 295 -10.97 -8.82 -5.73
CA ILE A 295 -11.60 -8.34 -6.97
C ILE A 295 -12.96 -9.01 -7.16
N CYS A 296 -13.92 -8.28 -7.76
CA CYS A 296 -15.15 -8.89 -8.21
C CYS A 296 -14.87 -9.97 -9.28
N ARG A 297 -15.56 -11.09 -9.15
CA ARG A 297 -15.50 -12.21 -10.07
C ARG A 297 -16.90 -12.55 -10.58
N PRO A 298 -17.03 -12.96 -11.84
CA PRO A 298 -18.28 -13.54 -12.33
C PRO A 298 -18.73 -14.72 -11.47
N GLN A 299 -20.04 -14.88 -11.29
CA GLN A 299 -20.64 -16.00 -10.54
C GLN A 299 -20.07 -17.37 -10.92
N LYS A 300 -19.81 -17.58 -12.22
CA LYS A 300 -19.22 -18.84 -12.73
C LYS A 300 -17.81 -19.12 -12.17
N GLN A 301 -17.06 -18.08 -11.80
CA GLN A 301 -15.72 -18.19 -11.27
C GLN A 301 -15.70 -18.21 -9.72
N MET A 302 -16.66 -17.54 -9.11
CA MET A 302 -16.77 -17.43 -7.65
C MET A 302 -18.23 -17.65 -7.23
N PRO A 303 -18.66 -18.92 -7.09
CA PRO A 303 -20.02 -19.28 -6.71
C PRO A 303 -20.28 -18.93 -5.24
N GLU A 304 -21.55 -18.97 -4.83
CA GLU A 304 -21.98 -18.69 -3.44
C GLU A 304 -21.20 -19.51 -2.41
N GLN A 305 -20.88 -20.76 -2.71
CA GLN A 305 -20.08 -21.63 -1.81
C GLN A 305 -18.74 -21.00 -1.39
N THR A 306 -18.09 -20.22 -2.26
CA THR A 306 -16.84 -19.51 -1.90
C THR A 306 -17.10 -18.48 -0.82
N TYR A 307 -18.20 -17.72 -0.87
CA TYR A 307 -18.56 -16.73 0.15
C TYR A 307 -18.95 -17.40 1.48
N GLU A 308 -19.65 -18.54 1.42
CA GLU A 308 -19.93 -19.37 2.59
C GLU A 308 -18.63 -19.84 3.27
N LEU A 309 -17.68 -20.35 2.51
CA LEU A 309 -16.38 -20.76 3.00
C LEU A 309 -15.61 -19.58 3.64
N MET A 310 -15.62 -18.41 3.02
CA MET A 310 -15.01 -17.21 3.58
C MET A 310 -15.59 -16.88 4.95
N HIS A 311 -16.92 -16.80 5.05
CA HIS A 311 -17.61 -16.53 6.32
C HIS A 311 -17.21 -17.54 7.41
N ASN A 312 -17.34 -18.82 7.12
CA ASN A 312 -17.06 -19.91 8.07
C ASN A 312 -15.57 -19.98 8.46
N ALA A 313 -14.66 -19.59 7.58
CA ALA A 313 -13.22 -19.53 7.87
C ALA A 313 -12.86 -18.31 8.74
N GLY A 314 -13.73 -17.31 8.87
CA GLY A 314 -13.50 -16.10 9.66
C GLY A 314 -13.01 -14.90 8.86
N CYS A 315 -13.42 -14.76 7.60
CA CYS A 315 -13.22 -13.53 6.84
C CYS A 315 -14.08 -12.42 7.44
N THR A 316 -13.46 -11.43 8.07
CA THR A 316 -14.17 -10.35 8.74
C THR A 316 -14.36 -9.12 7.88
N GLN A 317 -13.55 -8.93 6.84
CA GLN A 317 -13.65 -7.80 5.94
C GLN A 317 -12.81 -8.04 4.69
N ILE A 318 -13.27 -7.51 3.54
CA ILE A 318 -12.48 -7.47 2.31
C ILE A 318 -12.40 -6.03 1.77
N THR A 319 -11.25 -5.72 1.14
CA THR A 319 -11.07 -4.47 0.40
C THR A 319 -11.19 -4.76 -1.09
N VAL A 320 -12.17 -4.17 -1.75
CA VAL A 320 -12.53 -4.50 -3.13
C VAL A 320 -12.29 -3.31 -4.06
N GLY A 321 -11.48 -3.54 -5.11
CA GLY A 321 -11.26 -2.56 -6.18
C GLY A 321 -12.40 -2.56 -7.18
N ILE A 322 -13.48 -1.80 -6.93
CA ILE A 322 -14.54 -1.53 -7.90
C ILE A 322 -14.07 -0.50 -8.92
N GLU A 323 -13.35 0.51 -8.49
CA GLU A 323 -12.75 1.65 -9.17
C GLU A 323 -13.78 2.62 -9.77
N SER A 324 -14.79 2.14 -10.50
CA SER A 324 -15.90 2.93 -11.03
C SER A 324 -17.14 2.05 -11.18
N PHE A 325 -18.31 2.61 -10.94
CA PHE A 325 -19.57 1.96 -11.25
C PHE A 325 -19.96 2.10 -12.74
N SER A 326 -19.30 2.98 -13.49
CA SER A 326 -19.44 3.00 -14.95
C SER A 326 -18.70 1.82 -15.58
N GLU A 327 -19.42 0.97 -16.29
CA GLU A 327 -18.88 -0.20 -16.98
C GLU A 327 -17.92 0.22 -18.08
N SER A 328 -18.24 1.28 -18.83
CA SER A 328 -17.37 1.81 -19.88
C SER A 328 -15.99 2.22 -19.33
N ILE A 329 -15.96 2.85 -18.16
CA ILE A 329 -14.70 3.21 -17.50
C ILE A 329 -13.95 1.96 -17.02
N ARG A 330 -14.64 0.96 -16.44
CA ARG A 330 -14.00 -0.31 -16.07
C ARG A 330 -13.43 -1.07 -17.25
N ASP A 331 -14.08 -1.01 -18.41
CA ASP A 331 -13.58 -1.60 -19.66
C ASP A 331 -12.27 -0.91 -20.11
N HIS A 332 -12.22 0.42 -20.11
CA HIS A 332 -11.00 1.17 -20.34
C HIS A 332 -9.90 0.83 -19.33
N MET A 333 -10.27 0.64 -18.08
CA MET A 333 -9.37 0.19 -17.01
C MET A 333 -8.95 -1.28 -17.13
N LYS A 334 -9.57 -2.09 -18.00
CA LYS A 334 -9.39 -3.54 -18.15
C LYS A 334 -9.71 -4.34 -16.88
N LYS A 335 -10.73 -3.92 -16.12
CA LYS A 335 -11.16 -4.60 -14.88
C LYS A 335 -11.86 -5.94 -15.10
N LYS A 336 -12.50 -6.15 -16.25
CA LYS A 336 -13.09 -7.43 -16.70
C LYS A 336 -14.15 -8.03 -15.75
N PHE A 337 -15.06 -7.22 -15.26
CA PHE A 337 -16.29 -7.62 -14.57
C PHE A 337 -17.40 -6.59 -14.86
N SER A 338 -18.64 -7.07 -14.92
CA SER A 338 -19.82 -6.31 -15.29
C SER A 338 -20.53 -5.67 -14.08
N ASN A 339 -21.61 -4.93 -14.33
CA ASN A 339 -22.47 -4.43 -13.26
C ASN A 339 -23.24 -5.56 -12.56
N GLU A 340 -23.64 -6.61 -13.30
CA GLU A 340 -24.27 -7.82 -12.76
C GLU A 340 -23.33 -8.56 -11.83
N ASP A 341 -22.03 -8.59 -12.13
CA ASP A 341 -21.01 -9.18 -11.24
C ASP A 341 -20.90 -8.39 -9.93
N ILE A 342 -21.03 -7.06 -9.97
CA ILE A 342 -21.06 -6.21 -8.77
C ILE A 342 -22.34 -6.49 -7.96
N ASP A 343 -23.48 -6.55 -8.62
CA ASP A 343 -24.77 -6.84 -7.97
C ASP A 343 -24.73 -8.21 -7.26
N TYR A 344 -24.23 -9.24 -7.94
CA TYR A 344 -24.04 -10.56 -7.39
C TYR A 344 -23.06 -10.55 -6.19
N HIS A 345 -21.94 -9.86 -6.34
CA HIS A 345 -20.93 -9.75 -5.28
C HIS A 345 -21.54 -9.15 -4.00
N PHE A 346 -22.27 -8.03 -4.09
CA PHE A 346 -22.86 -7.40 -2.91
C PHE A 346 -24.02 -8.25 -2.34
N GLU A 347 -24.77 -8.95 -3.17
CA GLU A 347 -25.80 -9.87 -2.70
C GLU A 347 -25.18 -11.00 -1.87
N MET A 348 -24.12 -11.64 -2.37
CA MET A 348 -23.44 -12.72 -1.67
C MET A 348 -22.75 -12.24 -0.40
N CYS A 349 -22.06 -11.10 -0.45
CA CYS A 349 -21.45 -10.50 0.73
C CYS A 349 -22.49 -10.13 1.80
N GLY A 350 -23.66 -9.64 1.37
CA GLY A 350 -24.77 -9.36 2.30
C GLY A 350 -25.34 -10.62 2.94
N ARG A 351 -25.53 -11.68 2.16
CA ARG A 351 -26.03 -12.97 2.63
C ARG A 351 -25.11 -13.63 3.65
N TRP A 352 -23.79 -13.55 3.42
CA TRP A 352 -22.77 -14.16 4.26
C TRP A 352 -22.09 -13.18 5.23
N SER A 353 -22.68 -11.99 5.42
CA SER A 353 -22.18 -10.98 6.38
C SER A 353 -20.68 -10.67 6.23
N ILE A 354 -20.23 -10.44 4.99
CA ILE A 354 -18.85 -10.08 4.67
C ILE A 354 -18.79 -8.58 4.35
N PRO A 355 -18.30 -7.73 5.27
CA PRO A 355 -18.14 -6.30 5.06
C PRO A 355 -17.13 -5.97 3.96
N ASN A 356 -17.42 -4.95 3.16
CA ASN A 356 -16.58 -4.48 2.06
C ASN A 356 -16.09 -3.05 2.29
N ILE A 357 -14.78 -2.83 2.09
CA ILE A 357 -14.22 -1.51 1.84
C ILE A 357 -14.11 -1.34 0.32
N LEU A 358 -14.80 -0.38 -0.25
CA LEU A 358 -14.75 -0.11 -1.69
C LEU A 358 -13.62 0.84 -2.02
N LEU A 359 -12.76 0.47 -2.97
CA LEU A 359 -11.81 1.38 -3.58
C LEU A 359 -12.39 1.92 -4.87
N LEU A 360 -12.38 3.25 -5.02
CA LEU A 360 -13.00 3.96 -6.12
C LEU A 360 -12.03 5.02 -6.64
N ILE A 361 -11.90 5.14 -7.95
CA ILE A 361 -11.05 6.10 -8.66
C ILE A 361 -11.95 7.13 -9.34
N ILE A 362 -11.58 8.40 -9.29
CA ILE A 362 -12.29 9.49 -9.91
C ILE A 362 -11.40 10.16 -10.94
N GLY A 363 -11.98 10.50 -12.08
CA GLY A 363 -11.28 11.25 -13.12
C GLY A 363 -10.34 10.38 -13.95
N TYR A 364 -10.75 9.16 -14.32
CA TYR A 364 -10.05 8.42 -15.36
C TYR A 364 -10.08 9.24 -16.68
N PRO A 365 -9.01 9.28 -17.49
CA PRO A 365 -8.89 10.23 -18.60
C PRO A 365 -10.05 10.27 -19.60
N THR A 366 -10.78 9.15 -19.75
CA THR A 366 -11.96 9.06 -20.63
C THR A 366 -13.28 9.28 -19.91
N GLU A 367 -13.27 9.55 -18.58
CA GLU A 367 -14.49 9.71 -17.79
C GLU A 367 -15.30 10.93 -18.22
N THR A 368 -16.55 10.68 -18.66
CA THR A 368 -17.52 11.69 -19.06
C THR A 368 -18.37 12.14 -17.86
N GLU A 369 -19.22 13.16 -18.07
CA GLU A 369 -20.24 13.53 -17.08
C GLU A 369 -21.26 12.42 -16.85
N GLN A 370 -21.61 11.67 -17.92
CA GLN A 370 -22.51 10.52 -17.80
C GLN A 370 -21.92 9.41 -16.92
N ASP A 371 -20.62 9.16 -17.01
CA ASP A 371 -19.94 8.18 -16.15
C ASP A 371 -19.92 8.64 -14.69
N HIS A 372 -19.69 9.94 -14.47
CA HIS A 372 -19.77 10.53 -13.13
C HIS A 372 -21.17 10.40 -12.54
N GLN A 373 -22.21 10.71 -13.33
CA GLN A 373 -23.60 10.54 -12.91
C GLN A 373 -23.94 9.07 -12.61
N THR A 374 -23.34 8.13 -13.36
CA THR A 374 -23.48 6.69 -13.09
C THR A 374 -22.91 6.32 -11.72
N ASN A 375 -21.76 6.89 -11.33
CA ASN A 375 -21.20 6.71 -9.99
C ASN A 375 -22.13 7.28 -8.90
N ILE A 376 -22.74 8.46 -9.14
CA ILE A 376 -23.74 9.06 -8.21
C ILE A 376 -24.96 8.14 -8.07
N ASN A 377 -25.52 7.65 -9.18
CA ASN A 377 -26.69 6.80 -9.16
C ASN A 377 -26.42 5.46 -8.46
N ALA A 378 -25.21 4.95 -8.54
CA ALA A 378 -24.80 3.74 -7.85
C ALA A 378 -24.82 3.91 -6.31
N LEU A 379 -24.49 5.09 -5.79
CA LEU A 379 -24.62 5.36 -4.34
C LEU A 379 -26.08 5.19 -3.86
N TYR A 380 -27.06 5.63 -4.64
CA TYR A 380 -28.48 5.41 -4.32
C TYR A 380 -28.86 3.93 -4.50
N LYS A 381 -28.43 3.29 -5.58
CA LYS A 381 -28.74 1.87 -5.86
C LYS A 381 -28.24 0.95 -4.74
N TYR A 382 -27.01 1.17 -4.26
CA TYR A 382 -26.36 0.29 -3.29
C TYR A 382 -26.51 0.73 -1.83
N LYS A 383 -27.31 1.77 -1.56
CA LYS A 383 -27.56 2.28 -0.21
C LYS A 383 -28.01 1.19 0.76
N LYS A 384 -28.89 0.28 0.32
CA LYS A 384 -29.35 -0.85 1.13
C LYS A 384 -28.22 -1.70 1.70
N TYR A 385 -27.14 -1.90 0.93
CA TYR A 385 -25.98 -2.69 1.37
C TYR A 385 -25.09 -1.91 2.36
N SER A 386 -25.09 -0.58 2.26
CA SER A 386 -24.45 0.26 3.28
C SER A 386 -25.23 0.20 4.60
N ASP A 387 -26.58 0.25 4.53
CA ASP A 387 -27.45 0.14 5.72
C ASP A 387 -27.34 -1.21 6.44
N MET A 388 -27.07 -2.27 5.68
CA MET A 388 -26.83 -3.63 6.19
C MET A 388 -25.40 -3.85 6.71
N GLY A 389 -24.47 -2.90 6.53
CA GLY A 389 -23.05 -3.05 6.83
C GLY A 389 -22.25 -3.86 5.80
N THR A 390 -22.87 -4.35 4.72
CA THR A 390 -22.20 -5.04 3.63
C THR A 390 -21.20 -4.13 2.90
N ILE A 391 -21.57 -2.88 2.67
CA ILE A 391 -20.62 -1.82 2.29
C ILE A 391 -20.26 -1.10 3.58
N PHE A 392 -19.16 -1.54 4.19
CA PHE A 392 -18.66 -0.97 5.43
C PHE A 392 -18.11 0.45 5.21
N MET A 393 -17.36 0.65 4.11
CA MET A 393 -16.72 1.93 3.83
C MET A 393 -16.58 2.15 2.33
N SER A 394 -16.85 3.37 1.87
CA SER A 394 -16.57 3.81 0.51
C SER A 394 -15.37 4.74 0.50
N ARG A 395 -14.25 4.31 -0.10
CA ARG A 395 -13.07 5.15 -0.31
C ARG A 395 -13.13 5.76 -1.71
N TRP A 396 -13.68 6.96 -1.81
CA TRP A 396 -13.46 7.81 -2.97
C TRP A 396 -12.00 8.25 -2.94
N GLY A 397 -11.17 7.46 -3.62
CA GLY A 397 -9.73 7.61 -3.63
C GLY A 397 -9.27 8.96 -4.15
N PHE A 398 -7.96 9.10 -4.31
CA PHE A 398 -7.39 10.27 -4.93
C PHE A 398 -7.94 10.41 -6.38
N THR A 399 -7.90 11.64 -6.91
CA THR A 399 -8.07 11.81 -8.36
C THR A 399 -7.06 10.92 -9.08
N MET A 400 -7.43 10.40 -10.24
CA MET A 400 -6.60 9.47 -11.01
C MET A 400 -5.14 9.90 -11.11
N HIS A 401 -4.24 9.03 -10.68
CA HIS A 401 -2.78 9.19 -10.79
C HIS A 401 -2.27 8.47 -12.04
N ILE A 402 -1.28 9.03 -12.68
CA ILE A 402 -0.61 8.41 -13.83
C ILE A 402 0.86 8.19 -13.48
N TYR A 403 1.17 6.98 -13.04
CA TYR A 403 2.53 6.58 -12.71
C TYR A 403 3.29 6.16 -13.97
N ASP A 404 4.53 6.59 -14.09
CA ASP A 404 5.39 6.16 -15.19
C ASP A 404 5.61 4.63 -15.14
N GLY A 405 5.74 4.02 -16.33
CA GLY A 405 5.86 2.58 -16.47
C GLY A 405 4.52 1.81 -16.46
N THR A 406 3.42 2.44 -16.02
CA THR A 406 2.09 1.82 -16.09
C THR A 406 1.55 1.79 -17.52
N PRO A 407 0.63 0.86 -17.86
CA PRO A 407 0.02 0.85 -19.20
C PRO A 407 -0.62 2.18 -19.61
N ILE A 408 -1.27 2.90 -18.68
CA ILE A 408 -1.88 4.19 -18.98
C ILE A 408 -0.82 5.27 -19.29
N SER A 409 0.37 5.19 -18.70
CA SER A 409 1.45 6.13 -19.05
C SER A 409 1.98 5.88 -20.46
N ALA A 410 1.96 4.64 -20.95
CA ALA A 410 2.26 4.31 -22.34
C ALA A 410 1.16 4.78 -23.32
N MET A 411 -0.06 5.02 -22.84
CA MET A 411 -1.20 5.51 -23.62
C MET A 411 -1.32 7.05 -23.58
N LYS A 412 -0.35 7.78 -23.01
CA LYS A 412 -0.41 9.25 -22.87
C LYS A 412 -0.74 9.96 -24.18
N GLU A 413 -0.11 9.58 -25.27
CA GLU A 413 -0.37 10.18 -26.58
C GLU A 413 -1.79 9.84 -27.09
N GLU A 414 -2.18 8.57 -27.01
CA GLU A 414 -3.52 8.11 -27.38
C GLU A 414 -4.62 8.85 -26.61
N LEU A 415 -4.44 9.05 -25.32
CA LEU A 415 -5.40 9.72 -24.44
C LEU A 415 -5.25 11.24 -24.42
N GLY A 416 -4.29 11.79 -25.17
CA GLY A 416 -3.98 13.21 -25.20
C GLY A 416 -3.47 13.77 -23.88
N ILE A 417 -2.87 12.92 -23.04
CA ILE A 417 -2.39 13.29 -21.72
C ILE A 417 -1.12 14.14 -21.84
N ARG A 418 -1.12 15.25 -21.15
CA ARG A 418 0.03 16.17 -21.01
C ARG A 418 0.23 16.46 -19.52
N ASP A 419 1.49 16.59 -19.13
CA ASP A 419 1.81 17.11 -17.81
C ASP A 419 1.42 18.59 -17.76
N ASN A 420 0.69 18.96 -16.74
CA ASN A 420 0.29 20.34 -16.56
C ASN A 420 1.33 21.03 -15.68
N ASN A 421 2.16 21.88 -16.30
CA ASN A 421 3.22 22.66 -15.63
C ASN A 421 2.67 23.72 -14.64
N SER A 422 1.37 23.69 -14.31
CA SER A 422 0.83 24.54 -13.26
C SER A 422 1.47 24.20 -11.93
N ASN A 423 2.10 25.19 -11.31
CA ASN A 423 2.84 25.08 -10.05
C ASN A 423 1.99 24.78 -8.81
N VAL A 424 0.74 24.34 -8.95
CA VAL A 424 -0.21 24.17 -7.83
C VAL A 424 0.04 22.89 -7.02
N HIS A 425 0.46 21.82 -7.66
CA HIS A 425 0.91 20.57 -7.01
C HIS A 425 2.15 20.07 -7.70
N GLY A 426 3.19 19.86 -6.93
CA GLY A 426 4.54 19.55 -7.40
C GLY A 426 4.74 18.20 -8.08
N ASP A 427 3.72 17.37 -8.22
CA ASP A 427 3.86 16.03 -8.82
C ASP A 427 3.06 15.94 -10.12
N ALA A 428 3.77 15.69 -11.23
CA ALA A 428 3.21 15.39 -12.54
C ALA A 428 2.18 14.24 -12.50
N VAL A 429 2.31 13.34 -11.55
CA VAL A 429 1.41 12.21 -11.30
C VAL A 429 -0.03 12.66 -11.06
N PHE A 430 -0.25 13.79 -10.38
CA PHE A 430 -1.58 14.33 -10.08
C PHE A 430 -2.02 15.39 -11.10
N ASN A 431 -1.07 16.06 -11.71
CA ASN A 431 -1.30 17.33 -12.42
C ASN A 431 -1.22 17.15 -13.93
N TRP A 432 -1.96 16.18 -14.42
CA TRP A 432 -2.12 15.95 -15.86
C TRP A 432 -3.41 16.58 -16.38
N ILE A 433 -3.43 16.87 -17.67
CA ILE A 433 -4.61 17.24 -18.44
C ILE A 433 -4.74 16.32 -19.66
N SER A 434 -5.96 16.16 -20.18
CA SER A 434 -6.17 15.48 -21.46
C SER A 434 -6.66 16.48 -22.51
N THR A 435 -5.96 16.57 -23.63
CA THR A 435 -6.39 17.39 -24.78
C THR A 435 -7.63 16.81 -25.46
N LYS A 436 -7.92 15.50 -25.25
CA LYS A 436 -9.12 14.83 -25.76
C LYS A 436 -10.32 14.94 -24.81
N ASN A 437 -10.07 15.25 -23.54
CA ASN A 437 -11.10 15.51 -22.54
C ASN A 437 -10.72 16.75 -21.70
N PRO A 438 -10.68 17.95 -22.32
CA PRO A 438 -10.15 19.14 -21.68
C PRO A 438 -11.00 19.67 -20.51
N GLY A 439 -12.27 19.22 -20.42
CA GLY A 439 -13.15 19.55 -19.31
C GLY A 439 -12.81 18.79 -18.01
N LEU A 440 -12.08 17.66 -18.10
CA LEU A 440 -11.70 16.85 -16.97
C LEU A 440 -10.32 17.26 -16.42
N ASP A 441 -10.13 18.53 -16.11
CA ASP A 441 -8.91 19.03 -15.50
C ASP A 441 -8.86 18.73 -13.98
N LEU A 442 -7.80 19.17 -13.30
CA LEU A 442 -7.62 18.92 -11.88
C LEU A 442 -8.77 19.47 -11.02
N ALA A 443 -9.26 20.68 -11.35
CA ALA A 443 -10.36 21.30 -10.61
C ALA A 443 -11.65 20.49 -10.75
N GLU A 444 -11.95 20.01 -11.95
CA GLU A 444 -13.13 19.20 -12.23
C GLU A 444 -13.04 17.82 -11.54
N ARG A 445 -11.87 17.17 -11.56
CA ARG A 445 -11.67 15.90 -10.85
C ARG A 445 -11.87 16.06 -9.33
N ILE A 446 -11.38 17.17 -8.76
CA ILE A 446 -11.60 17.49 -7.34
C ILE A 446 -13.08 17.76 -7.08
N ARG A 447 -13.76 18.53 -7.94
CA ARG A 447 -15.20 18.81 -7.81
C ARG A 447 -16.01 17.51 -7.76
N ARG A 448 -15.76 16.59 -8.71
CA ARG A 448 -16.42 15.26 -8.74
C ARG A 448 -16.17 14.46 -7.46
N ARG A 449 -14.94 14.47 -6.97
CA ARG A 449 -14.60 13.78 -5.72
C ARG A 449 -15.36 14.36 -4.53
N VAL A 450 -15.38 15.67 -4.41
CA VAL A 450 -16.10 16.35 -3.32
C VAL A 450 -17.60 16.06 -3.39
N GLU A 451 -18.20 16.15 -4.58
CA GLU A 451 -19.62 15.85 -4.79
C GLU A 451 -19.99 14.42 -4.38
N LEU A 452 -19.22 13.42 -4.84
CA LEU A 452 -19.44 12.03 -4.44
C LEU A 452 -19.27 11.81 -2.93
N HIS A 453 -18.30 12.49 -2.33
CA HIS A 453 -18.11 12.45 -0.88
C HIS A 453 -19.29 13.06 -0.13
N GLU A 454 -19.78 14.23 -0.54
CA GLU A 454 -20.93 14.90 0.10
C GLU A 454 -22.21 14.08 -0.04
N ILE A 455 -22.44 13.47 -1.22
CA ILE A 455 -23.59 12.58 -1.43
C ILE A 455 -23.45 11.33 -0.56
N SER A 456 -22.28 10.71 -0.52
CA SER A 456 -22.04 9.53 0.32
C SER A 456 -22.28 9.85 1.79
N HIS A 457 -21.78 10.98 2.30
CA HIS A 457 -22.02 11.42 3.68
C HIS A 457 -23.49 11.66 3.95
N ARG A 458 -24.21 12.36 3.05
CA ARG A 458 -25.64 12.62 3.17
C ARG A 458 -26.47 11.33 3.19
N LEU A 459 -26.05 10.31 2.43
CA LEU A 459 -26.67 8.99 2.41
C LEU A 459 -26.25 8.10 3.59
N GLY A 460 -25.35 8.55 4.46
CA GLY A 460 -24.91 7.81 5.63
C GLY A 460 -23.86 6.71 5.35
N TYR A 461 -23.15 6.78 4.22
CA TYR A 461 -22.00 5.90 4.01
C TYR A 461 -20.86 6.26 4.97
N THR A 462 -20.19 5.27 5.53
CA THR A 462 -18.95 5.48 6.27
C THR A 462 -17.82 5.86 5.31
N MET A 463 -17.08 6.91 5.66
CA MET A 463 -16.05 7.49 4.82
C MET A 463 -14.76 7.71 5.63
N PRO A 464 -13.57 7.40 5.08
CA PRO A 464 -12.32 7.55 5.82
C PRO A 464 -11.84 9.00 5.92
N ASN A 465 -12.37 9.89 5.08
CA ASN A 465 -11.81 11.23 4.86
C ASN A 465 -12.41 12.26 5.82
N SER A 466 -11.53 13.09 6.41
CA SER A 466 -11.94 14.17 7.28
C SER A 466 -12.46 15.39 6.48
N ARG A 467 -13.29 16.24 7.11
CA ARG A 467 -13.66 17.56 6.56
C ARG A 467 -12.43 18.41 6.22
N LYS A 468 -11.35 18.28 6.97
CA LYS A 468 -10.08 18.99 6.75
C LYS A 468 -9.45 18.63 5.41
N GLU A 469 -9.45 17.34 5.04
CA GLU A 469 -8.95 16.89 3.74
C GLU A 469 -9.77 17.47 2.58
N LEU A 470 -11.09 17.45 2.67
CA LEU A 470 -11.96 18.06 1.66
C LEU A 470 -11.75 19.57 1.52
N GLN A 471 -11.56 20.28 2.63
CA GLN A 471 -11.25 21.72 2.60
C GLN A 471 -9.90 21.98 1.91
N THR A 472 -8.91 21.16 2.17
CA THR A 472 -7.60 21.21 1.49
C THR A 472 -7.76 21.01 -0.02
N LEU A 473 -8.51 20.00 -0.45
CA LEU A 473 -8.78 19.73 -1.86
C LEU A 473 -9.51 20.91 -2.54
N LEU A 474 -10.51 21.49 -1.88
CA LEU A 474 -11.22 22.65 -2.40
C LEU A 474 -10.32 23.89 -2.53
N SER A 475 -9.40 24.10 -1.58
CA SER A 475 -8.38 25.16 -1.69
C SER A 475 -7.50 24.96 -2.92
N ILE A 476 -7.03 23.73 -3.12
CA ILE A 476 -6.23 23.33 -4.28
C ILE A 476 -6.97 23.62 -5.59
N ALA A 477 -8.24 23.24 -5.69
CA ALA A 477 -9.04 23.48 -6.89
C ALA A 477 -9.21 24.99 -7.18
N LYS A 478 -9.40 25.81 -6.13
CA LYS A 478 -9.49 27.27 -6.28
C LYS A 478 -8.18 27.89 -6.78
N ASP A 479 -7.06 27.46 -6.20
CA ASP A 479 -5.74 27.97 -6.60
C ASP A 479 -5.40 27.56 -8.06
N TYR A 480 -5.72 26.33 -8.43
CA TYR A 480 -5.60 25.84 -9.79
C TYR A 480 -6.42 26.68 -10.79
N THR A 481 -7.70 26.93 -10.49
CA THR A 481 -8.59 27.71 -11.34
C THR A 481 -8.10 29.15 -11.48
N LYS A 482 -7.61 29.76 -10.39
CA LYS A 482 -7.04 31.12 -10.42
C LYS A 482 -5.81 31.20 -11.33
N GLN A 483 -4.90 30.24 -11.24
CA GLN A 483 -3.71 30.22 -12.10
C GLN A 483 -4.07 29.98 -13.58
N LYS A 484 -5.01 29.08 -13.87
CA LYS A 484 -5.50 28.81 -15.23
C LYS A 484 -6.04 30.08 -15.87
N ASN A 485 -6.78 30.90 -15.13
CA ASN A 485 -7.34 32.17 -15.62
C ASN A 485 -6.28 33.24 -15.82
N LEU A 486 -5.19 33.25 -15.03
CA LEU A 486 -4.08 34.19 -15.21
C LEU A 486 -3.20 33.87 -16.45
N VAL A 487 -3.13 32.59 -16.85
CA VAL A 487 -2.38 32.16 -18.03
C VAL A 487 -3.19 32.38 -19.34
N ALA A 488 -4.52 32.45 -19.24
CA ALA A 488 -5.43 32.66 -20.35
C ALA A 488 -5.63 34.16 -20.71
N GLN A 489 -5.15 35.07 -19.88
CA GLN A 489 -5.05 36.52 -20.12
C GLN A 489 -3.67 36.90 -20.66
#